data_5a2753ff7f13faae11563d121db5e3ca
#
_entry.id   5a2753ff7f13faae11563d121db5e3ca
#
_cell.length_a   1.000
_cell.length_b   1.000
_cell.length_c   1.000
_cell.angle_alpha   90.00
_cell.angle_beta   90.00
_cell.angle_gamma   90.00
#
_symmetry.space_group_name_H-M   'P 1'
#
loop_
_entity.id
_entity.type
_entity.pdbx_description
1 polymer ?
#
loop_
_entity_poly.entity_id
_entity_poly.type
_entity_poly.pdbx_seq_one_letter_code
_entity_poly.pdbx_strand_id
1 'polypeptide(L)'
;MKTLSCVLFFAGTFILNASAQKTNNPSRTYPDSIAPVGIIKGIPDSALLEVVQRQTFRYFWHFAHPVSGLSRERDNTVKGQYYWDWINEAYNQPNISNNSYGPEACAMAGTGMGIMATIVAVNRNWISRDTAAKRLVKMVNFLLLADSYHGIYPHFMNGATGKAIPFGRLDDGADVLETAYLLMGFLCAREYFNADNETEKYLRLRITQLWETANFKWHTAGGNEKLYWHWSPNNDFDMNFPIKGWNEGLITYVMAAASPYHSIEPSVYFNGFVNSTNYKNDKTYYGMKLPLGFEYGGPLFISQYTFLGIDPHGLTDWHTNYLEQNTNHTLINRQWCIENPKKYKGYGANCWGLTAGDSYKGYVAHCPEEDFGVIQPTAALSAFPYTPEYSMQALKHFYYDLGNKIWSDYGFVDGFSEEKNWYAKTHLAIDQGPIVVMIENYRTGLLWKLFMKIPDIQNGLKKLGFESPWIKK
;
A
#
# COMPACT_ATOMS: atom_id res chain seq x y z
N MET A 1 25.49 -10.89 -56.75
CA MET A 1 24.38 -11.72 -56.29
C MET A 1 24.65 -12.09 -54.83
N LYS A 2 24.04 -11.39 -53.90
CA LYS A 2 23.93 -11.77 -52.47
C LYS A 2 22.52 -11.43 -52.05
N THR A 3 21.76 -12.45 -51.78
CA THR A 3 20.35 -12.44 -51.36
C THR A 3 20.24 -11.94 -49.92
N LEU A 4 19.44 -10.92 -49.74
CA LEU A 4 19.08 -10.37 -48.44
C LEU A 4 17.80 -11.10 -47.97
N SER A 5 17.91 -11.87 -46.88
CA SER A 5 16.74 -12.50 -46.24
C SER A 5 16.14 -11.53 -45.25
N CYS A 6 14.91 -11.09 -45.55
CA CYS A 6 14.04 -10.39 -44.59
C CYS A 6 13.51 -11.39 -43.56
N VAL A 7 13.79 -11.17 -42.27
CA VAL A 7 13.13 -11.85 -41.17
C VAL A 7 11.93 -11.03 -40.77
N LEU A 8 10.74 -11.52 -41.09
CA LEU A 8 9.46 -11.00 -40.65
C LEU A 8 9.23 -11.41 -39.17
N PHE A 9 9.23 -10.45 -38.28
CA PHE A 9 8.72 -10.63 -36.91
C PHE A 9 7.19 -10.66 -36.96
N PHE A 10 6.60 -11.83 -36.80
CA PHE A 10 5.18 -11.95 -36.49
C PHE A 10 4.94 -11.55 -35.04
N ALA A 11 4.33 -10.39 -34.83
CA ALA A 11 3.72 -10.02 -33.55
C ALA A 11 2.42 -10.83 -33.41
N GLY A 12 2.52 -11.97 -32.74
CA GLY A 12 1.36 -12.79 -32.42
C GLY A 12 0.47 -12.07 -31.39
N THR A 13 -0.64 -11.52 -31.83
CA THR A 13 -1.73 -11.07 -30.96
C THR A 13 -2.38 -12.32 -30.36
N PHE A 14 -2.01 -12.68 -29.13
CA PHE A 14 -2.68 -13.72 -28.38
C PHE A 14 -4.09 -13.21 -27.98
N ILE A 15 -5.11 -13.63 -28.71
CA ILE A 15 -6.52 -13.53 -28.29
C ILE A 15 -6.73 -14.64 -27.26
N LEU A 16 -6.70 -14.28 -25.98
CA LEU A 16 -7.08 -15.17 -24.88
C LEU A 16 -8.60 -15.40 -24.91
N ASN A 17 -9.04 -16.47 -25.56
CA ASN A 17 -10.39 -16.99 -25.38
C ASN A 17 -10.46 -17.69 -24.01
N ALA A 18 -10.71 -16.93 -22.96
CA ALA A 18 -10.99 -17.47 -21.64
C ALA A 18 -12.48 -17.80 -21.55
N SER A 19 -12.82 -19.09 -21.47
CA SER A 19 -14.14 -19.50 -21.00
C SER A 19 -14.29 -19.12 -19.53
N ALA A 20 -14.94 -17.97 -19.27
CA ALA A 20 -15.20 -17.49 -17.94
C ALA A 20 -16.15 -18.45 -17.20
N GLN A 21 -15.69 -19.09 -16.15
CA GLN A 21 -16.59 -19.65 -15.16
C GLN A 21 -17.35 -18.49 -14.50
N LYS A 22 -18.67 -18.40 -14.75
CA LYS A 22 -19.53 -17.37 -14.18
C LYS A 22 -19.51 -17.49 -12.65
N THR A 23 -18.87 -16.54 -11.99
CA THR A 23 -19.14 -16.27 -10.59
C THR A 23 -20.56 -15.70 -10.51
N ASN A 24 -21.44 -16.34 -9.73
CA ASN A 24 -22.83 -15.93 -9.54
C ASN A 24 -22.90 -14.64 -8.70
N ASN A 25 -22.53 -13.51 -9.30
CA ASN A 25 -22.78 -12.20 -8.73
C ASN A 25 -23.69 -11.42 -9.69
N PRO A 26 -24.85 -10.89 -9.26
CA PRO A 26 -25.79 -10.22 -10.15
C PRO A 26 -25.11 -9.01 -10.79
N SER A 27 -25.03 -9.03 -12.10
CA SER A 27 -24.69 -7.98 -13.07
C SER A 27 -24.17 -6.65 -12.49
N ARG A 28 -22.89 -6.57 -12.12
CA ARG A 28 -22.16 -5.30 -12.13
C ARG A 28 -21.82 -4.99 -13.59
N THR A 29 -22.48 -4.00 -14.18
CA THR A 29 -22.05 -3.45 -15.47
C THR A 29 -20.77 -2.65 -15.23
N TYR A 30 -19.66 -3.14 -15.77
CA TYR A 30 -18.38 -2.41 -15.75
C TYR A 30 -18.36 -1.49 -16.98
N PRO A 31 -18.36 -0.14 -16.78
CA PRO A 31 -18.37 0.80 -17.90
C PRO A 31 -17.08 0.82 -18.73
N ASP A 32 -15.99 0.19 -18.22
CA ASP A 32 -14.68 0.18 -18.84
C ASP A 32 -14.19 -1.23 -19.19
N SER A 33 -13.19 -1.31 -20.06
CA SER A 33 -12.70 -2.52 -20.72
C SER A 33 -12.01 -3.58 -19.84
N ILE A 34 -11.85 -3.36 -18.53
CA ILE A 34 -11.18 -4.32 -17.64
C ILE A 34 -12.20 -5.31 -17.07
N ALA A 35 -12.50 -6.35 -17.83
CA ALA A 35 -13.36 -7.42 -17.35
C ALA A 35 -12.67 -8.27 -16.26
N PRO A 36 -13.43 -8.80 -15.27
CA PRO A 36 -12.89 -9.77 -14.33
C PRO A 36 -12.57 -11.08 -15.04
N VAL A 37 -11.54 -11.77 -14.53
CA VAL A 37 -11.16 -13.08 -15.04
C VAL A 37 -11.19 -14.11 -13.91
N GLY A 38 -11.64 -15.33 -14.22
CA GLY A 38 -11.55 -16.49 -13.34
C GLY A 38 -10.15 -17.10 -13.35
N ILE A 39 -10.03 -18.30 -12.78
CA ILE A 39 -8.76 -19.02 -12.74
C ILE A 39 -8.41 -19.52 -14.15
N ILE A 40 -7.26 -19.11 -14.65
CA ILE A 40 -6.70 -19.51 -15.95
C ILE A 40 -5.58 -20.50 -15.69
N LYS A 41 -5.73 -21.74 -16.15
CA LYS A 41 -4.72 -22.80 -15.95
C LYS A 41 -3.68 -22.79 -17.05
N GLY A 42 -2.46 -23.25 -16.74
CA GLY A 42 -1.40 -23.51 -17.71
C GLY A 42 -0.75 -22.26 -18.30
N ILE A 43 -0.88 -21.11 -17.68
CA ILE A 43 -0.22 -19.88 -18.09
C ILE A 43 1.20 -19.79 -17.49
N PRO A 44 2.16 -19.19 -18.18
CA PRO A 44 3.51 -18.96 -17.64
C PRO A 44 3.48 -17.95 -16.49
N ASP A 45 4.52 -17.98 -15.63
CA ASP A 45 4.62 -17.15 -14.43
C ASP A 45 4.47 -15.65 -14.71
N SER A 46 5.06 -15.17 -15.80
CA SER A 46 4.94 -13.76 -16.20
C SER A 46 3.50 -13.35 -16.55
N ALA A 47 2.74 -14.26 -17.16
CA ALA A 47 1.33 -14.04 -17.46
C ALA A 47 0.46 -14.15 -16.20
N LEU A 48 0.82 -15.02 -15.26
CA LEU A 48 0.15 -15.12 -13.95
C LEU A 48 0.31 -13.82 -13.15
N LEU A 49 1.51 -13.24 -13.10
CA LEU A 49 1.72 -11.93 -12.50
C LEU A 49 0.86 -10.84 -13.14
N GLU A 50 0.77 -10.85 -14.47
CA GLU A 50 -0.08 -9.89 -15.23
C GLU A 50 -1.55 -10.03 -14.86
N VAL A 51 -2.06 -11.26 -14.80
CA VAL A 51 -3.45 -11.57 -14.40
C VAL A 51 -3.73 -11.06 -13.01
N VAL A 52 -2.83 -11.34 -12.05
CA VAL A 52 -3.00 -10.94 -10.65
C VAL A 52 -2.98 -9.42 -10.50
N GLN A 53 -1.97 -8.75 -11.05
CA GLN A 53 -1.89 -7.27 -10.98
C GLN A 53 -3.11 -6.61 -11.61
N ARG A 54 -3.53 -7.08 -12.80
CA ARG A 54 -4.65 -6.48 -13.53
C ARG A 54 -5.98 -6.70 -12.81
N GLN A 55 -6.20 -7.89 -12.25
CA GLN A 55 -7.41 -8.19 -11.48
C GLN A 55 -7.46 -7.36 -10.19
N THR A 56 -6.34 -7.27 -9.47
CA THR A 56 -6.24 -6.47 -8.24
C THR A 56 -6.42 -4.97 -8.52
N PHE A 57 -5.86 -4.46 -9.62
CA PHE A 57 -6.05 -3.05 -10.02
C PHE A 57 -7.52 -2.66 -10.22
N ARG A 58 -8.39 -3.61 -10.56
CA ARG A 58 -9.83 -3.35 -10.71
C ARG A 58 -10.47 -2.79 -9.44
N TYR A 59 -9.93 -3.11 -8.27
CA TYR A 59 -10.34 -2.48 -7.00
C TYR A 59 -10.23 -0.96 -7.08
N PHE A 60 -9.10 -0.43 -7.50
CA PHE A 60 -8.84 1.01 -7.62
C PHE A 60 -9.53 1.66 -8.80
N TRP A 61 -9.88 0.91 -9.82
CA TRP A 61 -10.48 1.45 -11.04
C TRP A 61 -12.00 1.41 -11.04
N HIS A 62 -12.58 0.29 -10.65
CA HIS A 62 -14.03 0.09 -10.69
C HIS A 62 -14.72 0.35 -9.36
N PHE A 63 -14.03 0.13 -8.25
CA PHE A 63 -14.59 0.31 -6.93
C PHE A 63 -14.23 1.67 -6.30
N ALA A 64 -13.35 2.46 -6.90
CA ALA A 64 -13.08 3.83 -6.46
C ALA A 64 -14.37 4.65 -6.29
N HIS A 65 -14.31 5.64 -5.42
CA HIS A 65 -15.47 6.48 -5.12
C HIS A 65 -15.91 7.29 -6.36
N PRO A 66 -17.20 7.26 -6.77
CA PRO A 66 -17.65 7.82 -8.05
C PRO A 66 -17.57 9.34 -8.11
N VAL A 67 -17.67 10.05 -6.98
CA VAL A 67 -17.58 11.52 -6.92
C VAL A 67 -16.13 11.99 -6.91
N SER A 68 -15.30 11.49 -5.99
CA SER A 68 -13.92 11.94 -5.82
C SER A 68 -12.91 11.19 -6.69
N GLY A 69 -13.16 9.92 -6.99
CA GLY A 69 -12.18 9.01 -7.58
C GLY A 69 -11.20 8.41 -6.56
N LEU A 70 -11.28 8.80 -5.29
CA LEU A 70 -10.44 8.28 -4.21
C LEU A 70 -10.68 6.78 -4.00
N SER A 71 -9.71 6.08 -3.43
CA SER A 71 -9.85 4.65 -3.12
C SER A 71 -10.70 4.48 -1.86
N ARG A 72 -11.81 3.74 -1.99
CA ARG A 72 -12.58 3.31 -0.82
C ARG A 72 -11.69 2.46 0.09
N GLU A 73 -11.90 2.57 1.38
CA GLU A 73 -11.11 1.86 2.38
C GLU A 73 -11.23 0.34 2.19
N ARG A 74 -12.47 -0.18 2.09
CA ARG A 74 -12.73 -1.61 1.89
C ARG A 74 -13.95 -1.90 1.02
N ASP A 75 -13.94 -3.07 0.37
CA ASP A 75 -15.10 -3.63 -0.30
C ASP A 75 -15.85 -4.55 0.66
N ASN A 76 -16.75 -3.97 1.42
CA ASN A 76 -17.56 -4.70 2.37
C ASN A 76 -18.79 -5.27 1.66
N THR A 77 -18.68 -6.44 1.04
CA THR A 77 -19.78 -7.12 0.35
C THR A 77 -20.79 -7.75 1.32
N VAL A 78 -20.39 -8.00 2.56
CA VAL A 78 -21.27 -8.31 3.68
C VAL A 78 -21.36 -7.01 4.47
N LYS A 79 -22.55 -6.43 4.66
CA LYS A 79 -22.77 -5.25 5.51
C LYS A 79 -21.99 -5.47 6.80
N GLY A 80 -20.84 -4.82 6.88
CA GLY A 80 -19.80 -5.22 7.80
C GLY A 80 -20.12 -4.79 9.20
N GLN A 81 -20.30 -5.75 10.02
CA GLN A 81 -20.46 -5.57 11.44
C GLN A 81 -19.12 -5.30 12.13
N TYR A 82 -18.03 -5.92 11.66
CA TYR A 82 -16.76 -5.98 12.39
C TYR A 82 -16.05 -4.64 12.60
N TYR A 83 -16.06 -3.77 11.62
CA TYR A 83 -15.35 -2.49 11.70
C TYR A 83 -16.09 -1.46 12.56
N TRP A 84 -17.40 -1.51 12.53
CA TRP A 84 -18.30 -0.55 13.18
C TRP A 84 -18.48 -0.81 14.67
N ASP A 85 -18.58 -2.07 15.04
CA ASP A 85 -18.74 -2.48 16.44
C ASP A 85 -17.50 -2.07 17.23
N TRP A 86 -16.31 -2.25 16.68
CA TRP A 86 -15.07 -1.81 17.34
C TRP A 86 -15.01 -0.29 17.57
N ILE A 87 -15.37 0.52 16.58
CA ILE A 87 -15.37 1.98 16.73
C ILE A 87 -16.47 2.43 17.71
N ASN A 88 -17.65 1.86 17.61
CA ASN A 88 -18.75 2.18 18.53
C ASN A 88 -18.40 1.79 19.97
N GLU A 89 -17.77 0.64 20.19
CA GLU A 89 -17.32 0.20 21.51
C GLU A 89 -16.16 1.07 22.04
N ALA A 90 -15.15 1.34 21.21
CA ALA A 90 -13.97 2.12 21.61
C ALA A 90 -14.31 3.57 21.98
N TYR A 91 -15.33 4.16 21.36
CA TYR A 91 -15.64 5.58 21.55
C TYR A 91 -16.96 5.86 22.27
N ASN A 92 -17.69 4.82 22.69
CA ASN A 92 -18.97 4.98 23.41
C ASN A 92 -19.90 5.99 22.72
N GLN A 93 -19.89 6.01 21.36
CA GLN A 93 -20.66 6.92 20.54
C GLN A 93 -21.87 6.19 19.96
N PRO A 94 -23.05 6.26 20.61
CA PRO A 94 -24.25 5.55 20.16
C PRO A 94 -24.81 6.02 18.81
N ASN A 95 -24.23 7.06 18.20
CA ASN A 95 -24.77 7.75 17.02
C ASN A 95 -23.82 7.89 15.83
N ILE A 96 -22.68 7.23 15.81
CA ILE A 96 -21.98 7.03 14.54
C ILE A 96 -22.80 6.00 13.78
N SER A 97 -23.72 6.48 12.94
CA SER A 97 -24.57 5.58 12.16
C SER A 97 -23.65 4.73 11.26
N ASN A 98 -24.00 3.46 11.07
CA ASN A 98 -23.36 2.54 10.13
C ASN A 98 -23.17 3.14 8.71
N ASN A 99 -23.81 4.25 8.41
CA ASN A 99 -23.73 4.99 7.15
C ASN A 99 -22.59 6.02 7.10
N SER A 100 -21.94 6.36 8.22
CA SER A 100 -20.89 7.39 8.24
C SER A 100 -19.60 6.93 7.57
N TYR A 101 -19.32 5.66 7.64
CA TYR A 101 -18.15 5.07 7.04
C TYR A 101 -18.52 4.34 5.74
N GLY A 102 -19.29 3.30 5.77
CA GLY A 102 -19.84 2.58 4.62
C GLY A 102 -19.10 2.77 3.31
N PRO A 103 -19.81 2.81 2.19
CA PRO A 103 -19.22 3.00 0.87
C PRO A 103 -18.61 4.39 0.62
N GLU A 104 -18.84 5.36 1.52
CA GLU A 104 -18.31 6.72 1.41
C GLU A 104 -16.90 6.86 1.98
N ALA A 105 -16.45 5.95 2.84
CA ALA A 105 -15.13 6.02 3.47
C ALA A 105 -14.01 5.74 2.46
N CYS A 106 -13.14 6.72 2.27
CA CYS A 106 -11.94 6.63 1.46
C CYS A 106 -10.71 6.76 2.36
N ALA A 107 -9.74 5.84 2.22
CA ALA A 107 -8.49 5.86 2.94
C ALA A 107 -7.43 6.66 2.17
N MET A 108 -6.69 7.52 2.86
CA MET A 108 -5.70 8.37 2.19
C MET A 108 -4.47 7.59 1.76
N ALA A 109 -3.90 6.74 2.59
CA ALA A 109 -2.80 5.84 2.21
C ALA A 109 -3.23 4.91 1.07
N GLY A 110 -4.41 4.27 1.20
CA GLY A 110 -4.98 3.43 0.16
C GLY A 110 -5.20 4.16 -1.16
N THR A 111 -5.51 5.47 -1.11
CA THR A 111 -5.61 6.31 -2.32
C THR A 111 -4.23 6.55 -2.93
N GLY A 112 -3.21 6.82 -2.14
CA GLY A 112 -1.83 6.94 -2.63
C GLY A 112 -1.35 5.67 -3.34
N MET A 113 -1.61 4.51 -2.75
CA MET A 113 -1.31 3.20 -3.36
C MET A 113 -2.11 2.97 -4.65
N GLY A 114 -3.39 3.38 -4.68
CA GLY A 114 -4.25 3.32 -5.86
C GLY A 114 -3.78 4.23 -7.01
N ILE A 115 -3.19 5.38 -6.71
CA ILE A 115 -2.54 6.25 -7.69
C ILE A 115 -1.32 5.54 -8.30
N MET A 116 -0.48 4.91 -7.46
CA MET A 116 0.66 4.12 -7.93
C MET A 116 0.19 2.94 -8.81
N ALA A 117 -0.86 2.22 -8.40
CA ALA A 117 -1.48 1.17 -9.20
C ALA A 117 -2.04 1.69 -10.54
N THR A 118 -2.55 2.93 -10.58
CA THR A 118 -3.01 3.60 -11.81
C THR A 118 -1.84 3.87 -12.77
N ILE A 119 -0.69 4.25 -12.26
CA ILE A 119 0.54 4.40 -13.06
C ILE A 119 0.93 3.05 -13.68
N VAL A 120 0.91 1.97 -12.89
CA VAL A 120 1.16 0.61 -13.39
C VAL A 120 0.19 0.25 -14.51
N ALA A 121 -1.09 0.53 -14.33
CA ALA A 121 -2.13 0.21 -15.32
C ALA A 121 -1.92 0.95 -16.65
N VAL A 122 -1.50 2.20 -16.63
CA VAL A 122 -1.12 2.94 -17.85
C VAL A 122 0.14 2.35 -18.48
N ASN A 123 1.17 2.07 -17.68
CA ASN A 123 2.43 1.51 -18.16
C ASN A 123 2.25 0.13 -18.82
N ARG A 124 1.28 -0.63 -18.32
CA ARG A 124 0.88 -1.95 -18.82
C ARG A 124 -0.20 -1.92 -19.93
N ASN A 125 -0.62 -0.72 -20.35
CA ASN A 125 -1.67 -0.53 -21.36
C ASN A 125 -3.03 -1.17 -20.99
N TRP A 126 -3.38 -1.27 -19.69
CA TRP A 126 -4.71 -1.72 -19.26
C TRP A 126 -5.74 -0.61 -19.40
N ILE A 127 -5.30 0.63 -19.24
CA ILE A 127 -6.11 1.85 -19.40
C ILE A 127 -5.32 2.90 -20.18
N SER A 128 -6.03 3.83 -20.81
CA SER A 128 -5.38 4.91 -21.55
C SER A 128 -4.75 5.94 -20.61
N ARG A 129 -3.61 6.53 -21.02
CA ARG A 129 -2.93 7.58 -20.30
C ARG A 129 -3.82 8.82 -20.09
N ASP A 130 -4.60 9.20 -21.11
CA ASP A 130 -5.51 10.33 -21.04
C ASP A 130 -6.61 10.13 -20.00
N THR A 131 -7.25 8.96 -19.99
CA THR A 131 -8.29 8.63 -19.00
C THR A 131 -7.73 8.62 -17.59
N ALA A 132 -6.54 8.06 -17.40
CA ALA A 132 -5.86 8.06 -16.10
C ALA A 132 -5.52 9.48 -15.64
N ALA A 133 -4.92 10.32 -16.50
CA ALA A 133 -4.59 11.70 -16.18
C ALA A 133 -5.84 12.51 -15.78
N LYS A 134 -6.94 12.38 -16.53
CA LYS A 134 -8.22 13.03 -16.20
C LYS A 134 -8.78 12.59 -14.86
N ARG A 135 -8.67 11.30 -14.53
CA ARG A 135 -9.09 10.77 -13.22
C ARG A 135 -8.23 11.35 -12.09
N LEU A 136 -6.92 11.42 -12.26
CA LEU A 136 -6.03 12.02 -11.27
C LEU A 136 -6.26 13.53 -11.11
N VAL A 137 -6.59 14.26 -12.19
CA VAL A 137 -7.03 15.67 -12.10
C VAL A 137 -8.31 15.80 -11.28
N LYS A 138 -9.27 14.88 -11.45
CA LYS A 138 -10.47 14.86 -10.63
C LYS A 138 -10.15 14.65 -9.16
N MET A 139 -9.27 13.69 -8.82
CA MET A 139 -8.86 13.41 -7.45
C MET A 139 -8.18 14.62 -6.80
N VAL A 140 -7.18 15.21 -7.47
CA VAL A 140 -6.43 16.34 -6.92
C VAL A 140 -7.30 17.57 -6.73
N ASN A 141 -8.23 17.85 -7.64
CA ASN A 141 -9.18 18.95 -7.50
C ASN A 141 -10.16 18.74 -6.34
N PHE A 142 -10.60 17.50 -6.12
CA PHE A 142 -11.43 17.17 -4.97
C PHE A 142 -10.68 17.42 -3.66
N LEU A 143 -9.44 16.92 -3.55
CA LEU A 143 -8.61 17.09 -2.36
C LEU A 143 -8.26 18.54 -2.05
N LEU A 144 -8.06 19.38 -3.05
CA LEU A 144 -7.83 20.82 -2.85
C LEU A 144 -9.01 21.57 -2.21
N LEU A 145 -10.21 20.99 -2.25
CA LEU A 145 -11.44 21.54 -1.66
C LEU A 145 -11.89 20.76 -0.41
N ALA A 146 -11.27 19.63 -0.13
CA ALA A 146 -11.62 18.76 0.98
C ALA A 146 -11.03 19.24 2.32
N ASP A 147 -11.53 18.69 3.41
CA ASP A 147 -10.98 18.95 4.73
C ASP A 147 -9.50 18.54 4.78
N SER A 148 -8.67 19.49 5.16
CA SER A 148 -7.25 19.29 5.46
C SER A 148 -6.85 20.27 6.55
N TYR A 149 -5.91 19.87 7.37
CA TYR A 149 -5.46 20.62 8.52
C TYR A 149 -3.97 20.88 8.37
N HIS A 150 -3.61 22.14 8.14
CA HIS A 150 -2.24 22.51 7.79
C HIS A 150 -1.70 21.76 6.55
N GLY A 151 -2.57 21.47 5.57
CA GLY A 151 -2.25 20.69 4.38
C GLY A 151 -2.08 19.18 4.61
N ILE A 152 -2.41 18.69 5.80
CA ILE A 152 -2.41 17.26 6.16
C ILE A 152 -3.85 16.75 6.15
N TYR A 153 -4.09 15.61 5.52
CA TYR A 153 -5.40 15.00 5.34
C TYR A 153 -5.75 14.06 6.49
N PRO A 154 -7.05 13.80 6.71
CA PRO A 154 -7.47 12.85 7.73
C PRO A 154 -7.14 11.41 7.33
N HIS A 155 -7.21 10.48 8.29
CA HIS A 155 -7.10 9.04 8.04
C HIS A 155 -8.15 8.58 7.03
N PHE A 156 -9.41 8.86 7.31
CA PHE A 156 -10.53 8.61 6.40
C PHE A 156 -11.24 9.89 6.00
N MET A 157 -11.69 9.89 4.76
CA MET A 157 -12.44 11.00 4.17
C MET A 157 -13.73 10.49 3.54
N ASN A 158 -14.80 11.24 3.68
CA ASN A 158 -16.02 11.01 2.92
C ASN A 158 -15.79 11.37 1.46
N GLY A 159 -15.80 10.37 0.59
CA GLY A 159 -15.48 10.54 -0.82
C GLY A 159 -16.52 11.34 -1.62
N ALA A 160 -17.73 11.57 -1.08
CA ALA A 160 -18.74 12.40 -1.71
C ALA A 160 -18.60 13.88 -1.31
N THR A 161 -18.27 14.16 -0.04
CA THR A 161 -18.32 15.51 0.51
C THR A 161 -16.95 16.14 0.79
N GLY A 162 -15.88 15.35 0.85
CA GLY A 162 -14.54 15.80 1.24
C GLY A 162 -14.39 16.07 2.74
N LYS A 163 -15.36 15.67 3.57
CA LYS A 163 -15.29 15.85 5.01
C LYS A 163 -14.47 14.75 5.67
N ALA A 164 -13.72 15.11 6.71
CA ALA A 164 -13.06 14.13 7.55
C ALA A 164 -14.06 13.16 8.16
N ILE A 165 -13.71 11.88 8.16
CA ILE A 165 -14.43 10.85 8.91
C ILE A 165 -13.54 10.49 10.11
N PRO A 166 -13.98 10.77 11.35
CA PRO A 166 -13.18 10.44 12.52
C PRO A 166 -12.83 8.94 12.59
N PHE A 167 -11.57 8.61 12.72
CA PHE A 167 -11.14 7.25 13.06
C PHE A 167 -11.34 7.00 14.56
N GLY A 168 -11.30 8.08 15.33
CA GLY A 168 -11.52 8.07 16.74
C GLY A 168 -11.81 9.46 17.32
N ARG A 169 -12.17 9.53 18.62
CA ARG A 169 -12.47 10.81 19.28
C ARG A 169 -11.28 11.79 19.25
N LEU A 170 -10.08 11.29 19.31
CA LEU A 170 -8.85 12.07 19.27
C LEU A 170 -8.15 12.02 17.88
N ASP A 171 -8.74 11.24 16.94
CA ASP A 171 -8.30 11.08 15.57
C ASP A 171 -9.45 11.47 14.64
N ASP A 172 -9.79 12.75 14.66
CA ASP A 172 -10.85 13.37 13.89
C ASP A 172 -10.35 14.50 12.98
N GLY A 173 -9.04 14.56 12.77
CA GLY A 173 -8.38 15.61 12.02
C GLY A 173 -7.26 15.10 11.14
N ALA A 174 -6.06 15.65 11.31
CA ALA A 174 -4.90 15.35 10.48
C ALA A 174 -4.25 14.01 10.85
N ASP A 175 -3.94 13.18 9.83
CA ASP A 175 -3.08 12.00 9.93
C ASP A 175 -1.87 12.19 9.00
N VAL A 176 -0.70 12.39 9.61
CA VAL A 176 0.52 12.70 8.84
C VAL A 176 1.09 11.50 8.10
N LEU A 177 0.86 10.28 8.60
CA LEU A 177 1.30 9.05 7.94
C LEU A 177 0.45 8.75 6.71
N GLU A 178 -0.86 8.79 6.84
CA GLU A 178 -1.80 8.61 5.72
C GLU A 178 -1.52 9.62 4.60
N THR A 179 -1.26 10.89 4.99
CA THR A 179 -0.89 11.94 4.05
C THR A 179 0.46 11.68 3.38
N ALA A 180 1.44 11.13 4.09
CA ALA A 180 2.73 10.79 3.48
C ALA A 180 2.58 9.75 2.37
N TYR A 181 1.77 8.71 2.57
CA TYR A 181 1.46 7.73 1.54
C TYR A 181 0.66 8.30 0.37
N LEU A 182 -0.33 9.14 0.65
CA LEU A 182 -1.09 9.84 -0.38
C LEU A 182 -0.16 10.65 -1.29
N LEU A 183 0.71 11.45 -0.70
CA LEU A 183 1.66 12.28 -1.42
C LEU A 183 2.75 11.47 -2.12
N MET A 184 3.19 10.34 -1.58
CA MET A 184 4.09 9.41 -2.28
C MET A 184 3.49 8.97 -3.62
N GLY A 185 2.20 8.60 -3.63
CA GLY A 185 1.48 8.24 -4.85
C GLY A 185 1.38 9.41 -5.84
N PHE A 186 1.00 10.59 -5.37
CA PHE A 186 0.91 11.79 -6.21
C PHE A 186 2.26 12.24 -6.76
N LEU A 187 3.31 12.18 -5.98
CA LEU A 187 4.66 12.52 -6.44
C LEU A 187 5.15 11.55 -7.53
N CYS A 188 4.88 10.25 -7.41
CA CYS A 188 5.09 9.31 -8.51
C CYS A 188 4.29 9.68 -9.76
N ALA A 189 3.02 10.11 -9.58
CA ALA A 189 2.19 10.54 -10.71
C ALA A 189 2.70 11.82 -11.36
N ARG A 190 3.20 12.79 -10.59
CA ARG A 190 3.83 14.02 -11.10
C ARG A 190 5.01 13.69 -12.02
N GLU A 191 5.80 12.72 -11.64
CA GLU A 191 6.96 12.28 -12.41
C GLU A 191 6.61 11.43 -13.63
N TYR A 192 5.52 10.68 -13.56
CA TYR A 192 5.07 9.81 -14.65
C TYR A 192 4.31 10.60 -15.73
N PHE A 193 3.34 11.43 -15.33
CA PHE A 193 2.52 12.24 -16.25
C PHE A 193 3.24 13.53 -16.62
N ASN A 194 4.24 13.42 -17.48
CA ASN A 194 5.18 14.48 -17.82
C ASN A 194 5.07 14.99 -19.28
N ALA A 195 4.01 14.58 -19.99
CA ALA A 195 3.80 15.05 -21.35
C ALA A 195 3.47 16.55 -21.42
N ASP A 196 3.79 17.16 -22.57
CA ASP A 196 3.57 18.58 -22.82
C ASP A 196 2.15 18.82 -23.37
N ASN A 197 1.14 18.46 -22.55
CA ASN A 197 -0.26 18.75 -22.81
C ASN A 197 -0.91 19.40 -21.59
N GLU A 198 -2.00 20.12 -21.80
CA GLU A 198 -2.65 20.93 -20.75
C GLU A 198 -3.12 20.10 -19.55
N THR A 199 -3.66 18.91 -19.78
CA THR A 199 -4.14 18.04 -18.69
C THR A 199 -3.00 17.62 -17.76
N GLU A 200 -1.86 17.18 -18.31
CA GLU A 200 -0.75 16.71 -17.50
C GLU A 200 0.04 17.87 -16.88
N LYS A 201 0.16 19.03 -17.58
CA LYS A 201 0.71 20.25 -16.98
C LYS A 201 -0.10 20.67 -15.76
N TYR A 202 -1.43 20.73 -15.92
CA TYR A 202 -2.33 21.08 -14.83
C TYR A 202 -2.24 20.07 -13.66
N LEU A 203 -2.20 18.79 -13.96
CA LEU A 203 -2.04 17.74 -12.95
C LEU A 203 -0.75 17.95 -12.13
N ARG A 204 0.38 18.15 -12.80
CA ARG A 204 1.67 18.40 -12.13
C ARG A 204 1.64 19.65 -11.24
N LEU A 205 1.04 20.74 -11.73
CA LEU A 205 0.89 21.97 -10.97
C LEU A 205 0.10 21.72 -9.67
N ARG A 206 -1.04 21.02 -9.77
CA ARG A 206 -1.89 20.75 -8.61
C ARG A 206 -1.27 19.78 -7.61
N ILE A 207 -0.55 18.76 -8.09
CA ILE A 207 0.22 17.87 -7.21
C ILE A 207 1.32 18.65 -6.48
N THR A 208 2.02 19.54 -7.19
CA THR A 208 3.05 20.39 -6.57
C THR A 208 2.43 21.26 -5.47
N GLN A 209 1.25 21.84 -5.71
CA GLN A 209 0.53 22.62 -4.70
C GLN A 209 0.21 21.78 -3.45
N LEU A 210 -0.29 20.55 -3.60
CA LEU A 210 -0.53 19.64 -2.46
C LEU A 210 0.76 19.36 -1.68
N TRP A 211 1.85 19.08 -2.39
CA TRP A 211 3.15 18.80 -1.78
C TRP A 211 3.71 20.00 -1.00
N GLU A 212 3.63 21.18 -1.58
CA GLU A 212 4.17 22.42 -1.00
C GLU A 212 3.38 22.90 0.22
N THR A 213 2.08 22.59 0.28
CA THR A 213 1.21 23.02 1.40
C THR A 213 1.21 22.05 2.58
N ALA A 214 1.70 20.82 2.41
CA ALA A 214 1.74 19.80 3.47
C ALA A 214 2.74 20.20 4.57
N ASN A 215 2.21 20.62 5.73
CA ASN A 215 3.03 21.11 6.84
C ASN A 215 3.42 20.00 7.81
N PHE A 216 4.40 19.19 7.43
CA PHE A 216 4.94 18.13 8.29
C PHE A 216 5.53 18.68 9.60
N LYS A 217 6.13 19.89 9.56
CA LYS A 217 6.71 20.51 10.74
C LYS A 217 5.67 20.80 11.82
N TRP A 218 4.41 21.06 11.45
CA TRP A 218 3.31 21.22 12.41
C TRP A 218 3.22 20.02 13.36
N HIS A 219 3.41 18.81 12.84
CA HIS A 219 3.34 17.56 13.59
C HIS A 219 4.51 17.35 14.60
N THR A 220 5.42 18.31 14.72
CA THR A 220 6.36 18.34 15.86
C THR A 220 5.75 18.96 17.13
N ALA A 221 4.49 19.40 17.09
CA ALA A 221 3.79 20.01 18.24
C ALA A 221 4.60 21.15 18.91
N GLY A 222 4.99 22.13 18.11
CA GLY A 222 5.74 23.30 18.60
C GLY A 222 7.25 23.12 18.66
N GLY A 223 7.82 22.15 17.93
CA GLY A 223 9.27 21.95 17.80
C GLY A 223 9.83 20.83 18.68
N ASN A 224 8.99 19.92 19.15
CA ASN A 224 9.46 18.69 19.80
C ASN A 224 10.31 17.86 18.82
N GLU A 225 11.28 17.14 19.35
CA GLU A 225 12.17 16.27 18.57
C GLU A 225 11.51 14.91 18.25
N LYS A 226 10.27 14.93 17.76
CA LYS A 226 9.53 13.76 17.28
C LYS A 226 8.34 14.22 16.42
N LEU A 227 7.83 13.36 15.57
CA LEU A 227 6.58 13.57 14.87
C LEU A 227 5.44 12.88 15.60
N TYR A 228 4.35 13.60 15.81
CA TYR A 228 3.08 13.05 16.27
C TYR A 228 2.26 12.61 15.09
N TRP A 229 1.63 11.45 15.20
CA TRP A 229 0.85 10.83 14.12
C TRP A 229 -0.41 11.63 13.78
N HIS A 230 -1.15 12.01 14.83
CA HIS A 230 -2.46 12.64 14.71
C HIS A 230 -2.47 14.05 15.30
N TRP A 231 -3.26 14.91 14.68
CA TRP A 231 -3.65 16.20 15.23
C TRP A 231 -5.16 16.37 15.06
N SER A 232 -5.86 16.81 16.11
CA SER A 232 -7.30 17.00 16.15
C SER A 232 -7.64 18.49 16.18
N PRO A 233 -8.57 18.98 15.35
CA PRO A 233 -9.06 20.35 15.43
C PRO A 233 -9.83 20.63 16.75
N ASN A 234 -10.24 19.60 17.46
CA ASN A 234 -11.00 19.70 18.69
C ASN A 234 -10.19 19.40 19.96
N ASN A 235 -9.07 18.67 19.80
CA ASN A 235 -8.28 18.14 20.91
C ASN A 235 -6.75 18.31 20.69
N ASP A 236 -6.31 19.12 19.74
CA ASP A 236 -4.91 19.34 19.40
C ASP A 236 -4.08 18.02 19.31
N PHE A 237 -3.00 17.91 20.06
CA PHE A 237 -2.14 16.72 20.15
C PHE A 237 -2.46 15.82 21.37
N ASP A 238 -3.65 15.90 21.94
CA ASP A 238 -4.02 15.18 23.18
C ASP A 238 -3.94 13.65 23.05
N MET A 239 -4.04 13.09 21.83
CA MET A 239 -3.79 11.68 21.58
C MET A 239 -2.36 11.27 21.97
N ASN A 240 -1.42 12.21 21.93
CA ASN A 240 -0.02 12.05 22.31
C ASN A 240 0.62 10.77 21.76
N PHE A 241 0.43 10.51 20.47
CA PHE A 241 0.87 9.31 19.79
C PHE A 241 2.05 9.62 18.84
N PRO A 242 3.30 9.58 19.32
CA PRO A 242 4.47 9.81 18.47
C PRO A 242 4.74 8.63 17.56
N ILE A 243 5.16 8.91 16.31
CA ILE A 243 5.71 7.91 15.38
C ILE A 243 7.11 7.56 15.88
N LYS A 244 7.29 6.35 16.41
CA LYS A 244 8.54 5.89 17.02
C LYS A 244 8.80 4.41 16.82
N GLY A 245 10.08 4.01 16.86
CA GLY A 245 10.48 2.64 16.60
C GLY A 245 10.47 2.30 15.13
N TRP A 246 11.01 1.14 14.77
CA TRP A 246 10.97 0.67 13.39
C TRP A 246 9.57 0.23 13.01
N ASN A 247 8.93 0.98 12.13
CA ASN A 247 7.62 0.70 11.57
C ASN A 247 7.45 1.41 10.22
N GLU A 248 6.26 1.36 9.66
CA GLU A 248 5.88 1.98 8.39
C GLU A 248 6.01 3.51 8.37
N GLY A 249 6.15 4.14 9.52
CA GLY A 249 6.33 5.59 9.67
C GLY A 249 7.64 6.15 9.12
N LEU A 250 8.59 5.31 8.69
CA LEU A 250 9.81 5.80 8.04
C LEU A 250 9.51 6.72 6.85
N ILE A 251 8.49 6.40 6.03
CA ILE A 251 8.12 7.27 4.89
C ILE A 251 7.74 8.68 5.36
N THR A 252 7.06 8.81 6.50
CA THR A 252 6.65 10.11 7.04
C THR A 252 7.86 10.97 7.38
N TYR A 253 8.88 10.39 8.01
CA TYR A 253 10.13 11.10 8.30
C TYR A 253 10.89 11.50 7.04
N VAL A 254 10.94 10.62 6.04
CA VAL A 254 11.56 10.95 4.75
C VAL A 254 10.82 12.10 4.07
N MET A 255 9.48 12.05 4.00
CA MET A 255 8.66 13.10 3.41
C MET A 255 8.77 14.41 4.19
N ALA A 256 8.78 14.33 5.52
CA ALA A 256 8.94 15.51 6.36
C ALA A 256 10.33 16.18 6.19
N ALA A 257 11.40 15.39 6.08
CA ALA A 257 12.74 15.92 5.81
C ALA A 257 12.89 16.46 4.38
N ALA A 258 12.13 15.91 3.44
CA ALA A 258 12.10 16.27 2.02
C ALA A 258 11.23 17.49 1.73
N SER A 259 10.29 17.85 2.63
CA SER A 259 9.34 18.96 2.40
C SER A 259 10.05 20.25 2.02
N PRO A 260 9.63 20.93 0.91
CA PRO A 260 10.33 22.12 0.42
C PRO A 260 10.18 23.33 1.35
N TYR A 261 9.02 23.46 2.02
CA TYR A 261 8.72 24.65 2.85
C TYR A 261 8.50 24.32 4.33
N HIS A 262 8.21 23.07 4.66
CA HIS A 262 7.83 22.64 6.01
C HIS A 262 8.69 21.47 6.48
N SER A 263 9.99 21.54 6.16
CA SER A 263 10.97 20.51 6.52
C SER A 263 11.22 20.44 8.02
N ILE A 264 11.38 19.23 8.52
CA ILE A 264 11.85 18.98 9.89
C ILE A 264 13.38 18.99 9.95
N GLU A 265 13.89 19.26 11.17
CA GLU A 265 15.32 19.08 11.48
C GLU A 265 15.66 17.59 11.58
N PRO A 266 16.87 17.18 11.19
CA PRO A 266 17.31 15.79 11.33
C PRO A 266 17.18 15.21 12.74
N SER A 267 17.36 16.06 13.78
CA SER A 267 17.21 15.65 15.18
C SER A 267 15.83 15.05 15.49
N VAL A 268 14.78 15.49 14.79
CA VAL A 268 13.41 14.94 14.94
C VAL A 268 13.36 13.47 14.55
N TYR A 269 14.07 13.10 13.48
CA TYR A 269 14.20 11.70 13.05
C TYR A 269 15.03 10.88 14.02
N PHE A 270 16.23 11.39 14.35
CA PHE A 270 17.15 10.64 15.21
C PHE A 270 16.61 10.46 16.61
N ASN A 271 16.05 11.49 17.24
CA ASN A 271 15.56 11.43 18.61
C ASN A 271 14.16 10.82 18.70
N GLY A 272 13.27 11.14 17.76
CA GLY A 272 11.88 10.67 17.79
C GLY A 272 11.69 9.25 17.30
N PHE A 273 12.43 8.83 16.26
CA PHE A 273 12.25 7.55 15.60
C PHE A 273 13.38 6.55 15.91
N VAL A 274 14.62 6.93 15.59
CA VAL A 274 15.78 6.02 15.66
C VAL A 274 16.19 5.68 17.09
N ASN A 275 16.30 6.69 17.95
CA ASN A 275 16.73 6.50 19.36
C ASN A 275 15.56 6.10 20.28
N SER A 276 14.46 5.63 19.71
CA SER A 276 13.27 5.22 20.45
C SER A 276 13.22 3.71 20.69
N THR A 277 12.28 3.28 21.53
CA THR A 277 12.03 1.86 21.77
C THR A 277 11.56 1.14 20.51
N ASN A 278 11.95 -0.12 20.35
CA ASN A 278 11.59 -0.98 19.23
C ASN A 278 12.14 -0.53 17.84
N TYR A 279 13.16 0.34 17.81
CA TYR A 279 13.85 0.62 16.55
C TYR A 279 14.86 -0.48 16.23
N LYS A 280 15.76 -0.79 17.16
CA LYS A 280 16.73 -1.88 17.01
C LYS A 280 16.17 -3.18 17.53
N ASN A 281 16.44 -4.26 16.78
CA ASN A 281 16.17 -5.63 17.18
C ASN A 281 17.48 -6.38 17.49
N ASP A 282 18.39 -6.43 16.50
CA ASP A 282 19.72 -7.07 16.56
C ASP A 282 19.71 -8.57 16.91
N LYS A 283 18.53 -9.23 16.89
CA LYS A 283 18.40 -10.66 17.18
C LYS A 283 18.52 -11.49 15.90
N THR A 284 18.70 -12.77 16.12
CA THR A 284 18.73 -13.79 15.06
C THR A 284 17.58 -14.77 15.25
N TYR A 285 16.76 -14.92 14.19
CA TYR A 285 15.63 -15.86 14.15
C TYR A 285 15.87 -16.85 13.01
N TYR A 286 15.82 -18.14 13.29
CA TYR A 286 16.03 -19.19 12.29
C TYR A 286 17.33 -19.05 11.49
N GLY A 287 18.39 -18.51 12.13
CA GLY A 287 19.66 -18.24 11.48
C GLY A 287 19.74 -16.92 10.70
N MET A 288 18.66 -16.15 10.62
CA MET A 288 18.59 -14.87 9.91
C MET A 288 18.68 -13.70 10.91
N LYS A 289 19.65 -12.80 10.70
CA LYS A 289 19.82 -11.60 11.53
C LYS A 289 18.72 -10.59 11.18
N LEU A 290 18.09 -10.01 12.20
CA LEU A 290 17.11 -8.95 12.07
C LEU A 290 17.59 -7.69 12.79
N PRO A 291 18.19 -6.72 12.08
CA PRO A 291 18.72 -5.50 12.70
C PRO A 291 17.67 -4.62 13.36
N LEU A 292 16.50 -4.47 12.75
CA LEU A 292 15.48 -3.50 13.16
C LEU A 292 14.15 -4.17 13.52
N GLY A 293 13.37 -3.51 14.38
CA GLY A 293 11.95 -3.76 14.58
C GLY A 293 11.60 -4.66 15.77
N PHE A 294 10.42 -5.20 15.68
CA PHE A 294 9.78 -6.03 16.71
C PHE A 294 10.36 -7.44 16.75
N GLU A 295 9.94 -8.25 17.74
CA GLU A 295 10.20 -9.68 17.76
C GLU A 295 9.73 -10.31 16.45
N TYR A 296 10.56 -11.17 15.85
CA TYR A 296 10.33 -11.77 14.52
C TYR A 296 10.04 -10.75 13.38
N GLY A 297 10.16 -9.45 13.62
CA GLY A 297 9.91 -8.36 12.67
C GLY A 297 8.52 -7.72 12.78
N GLY A 298 7.58 -8.33 13.49
CA GLY A 298 6.19 -7.89 13.52
C GLY A 298 5.41 -8.23 12.23
N PRO A 299 4.32 -7.51 11.91
CA PRO A 299 3.55 -7.70 10.69
C PRO A 299 4.35 -7.29 9.45
N LEU A 300 4.20 -8.03 8.36
CA LEU A 300 5.10 -7.91 7.21
C LEU A 300 4.94 -6.60 6.41
N PHE A 301 3.80 -5.91 6.53
CA PHE A 301 3.58 -4.61 5.88
C PHE A 301 4.64 -3.56 6.25
N ILE A 302 5.25 -3.66 7.45
CA ILE A 302 6.32 -2.76 7.90
C ILE A 302 7.51 -2.76 6.92
N SER A 303 7.83 -3.91 6.32
CA SER A 303 8.88 -4.03 5.31
C SER A 303 8.40 -3.80 3.88
N GLN A 304 7.13 -3.45 3.67
CA GLN A 304 6.53 -3.31 2.35
C GLN A 304 6.05 -1.89 2.05
N TYR A 305 5.26 -1.27 2.92
CA TYR A 305 4.56 -0.03 2.60
C TYR A 305 5.49 1.16 2.31
N THR A 306 6.47 1.42 3.16
CA THR A 306 7.49 2.45 2.91
C THR A 306 8.22 2.22 1.58
N PHE A 307 8.47 0.97 1.25
CA PHE A 307 9.24 0.55 0.07
C PHE A 307 8.40 0.40 -1.21
N LEU A 308 7.16 0.86 -1.20
CA LEU A 308 6.39 1.04 -2.44
C LEU A 308 7.03 2.09 -3.35
N GLY A 309 7.54 3.18 -2.77
CA GLY A 309 8.24 4.26 -3.49
C GLY A 309 9.74 4.31 -3.24
N ILE A 310 10.20 3.99 -2.03
CA ILE A 310 11.63 3.98 -1.68
C ILE A 310 12.25 2.67 -2.16
N ASP A 311 13.28 2.77 -3.02
CA ASP A 311 14.04 1.63 -3.51
C ASP A 311 15.00 1.11 -2.42
N PRO A 312 14.83 -0.12 -1.92
CA PRO A 312 15.72 -0.67 -0.90
C PRO A 312 17.08 -1.12 -1.45
N HIS A 313 17.26 -1.21 -2.79
CA HIS A 313 18.51 -1.67 -3.39
C HIS A 313 19.64 -0.65 -3.18
N GLY A 314 20.62 -1.05 -2.40
CA GLY A 314 21.74 -0.18 -2.03
C GLY A 314 21.37 0.97 -1.10
N LEU A 315 20.17 0.95 -0.54
CA LEU A 315 19.76 1.86 0.52
C LEU A 315 20.33 1.36 1.85
N THR A 316 21.18 2.18 2.45
CA THR A 316 21.85 1.89 3.72
C THR A 316 21.86 3.10 4.63
N ASP A 317 22.02 2.86 5.90
CA ASP A 317 22.44 3.83 6.91
C ASP A 317 23.42 3.14 7.89
N TRP A 318 23.73 3.77 9.00
CA TRP A 318 24.62 3.21 10.05
C TRP A 318 24.03 1.99 10.78
N HIS A 319 22.75 1.69 10.61
CA HIS A 319 22.07 0.60 11.32
C HIS A 319 21.93 -0.65 10.45
N THR A 320 21.63 -0.48 9.16
CA THR A 320 21.32 -1.62 8.31
C THR A 320 21.45 -1.35 6.81
N ASN A 321 21.45 -2.45 6.06
CA ASN A 321 21.07 -2.49 4.65
C ASN A 321 19.58 -2.84 4.57
N TYR A 322 18.79 -1.97 3.97
CA TYR A 322 17.32 -2.10 3.97
C TYR A 322 16.80 -3.23 3.10
N LEU A 323 17.52 -3.60 2.04
CA LEU A 323 17.18 -4.80 1.26
C LEU A 323 17.37 -6.06 2.08
N GLU A 324 18.48 -6.16 2.83
CA GLU A 324 18.75 -7.28 3.72
C GLU A 324 17.73 -7.36 4.87
N GLN A 325 17.44 -6.22 5.52
CA GLN A 325 16.42 -6.11 6.57
C GLN A 325 15.07 -6.66 6.09
N ASN A 326 14.59 -6.19 4.94
CA ASN A 326 13.26 -6.55 4.43
C ASN A 326 13.23 -8.01 3.93
N THR A 327 14.32 -8.47 3.33
CA THR A 327 14.45 -9.88 2.91
C THR A 327 14.45 -10.80 4.11
N ASN A 328 15.24 -10.50 5.14
CA ASN A 328 15.32 -11.31 6.35
C ASN A 328 13.99 -11.33 7.11
N HIS A 329 13.32 -10.18 7.25
CA HIS A 329 11.98 -10.13 7.85
C HIS A 329 10.98 -11.00 7.07
N THR A 330 11.00 -10.95 5.75
CA THR A 330 10.14 -11.79 4.89
C THR A 330 10.44 -13.29 5.09
N LEU A 331 11.71 -13.66 5.12
CA LEU A 331 12.12 -15.06 5.33
C LEU A 331 11.77 -15.57 6.74
N ILE A 332 11.91 -14.72 7.76
CA ILE A 332 11.51 -15.03 9.14
C ILE A 332 10.00 -15.28 9.22
N ASN A 333 9.19 -14.41 8.62
CA ASN A 333 7.73 -14.55 8.58
C ASN A 333 7.31 -15.86 7.88
N ARG A 334 7.94 -16.19 6.75
CA ARG A 334 7.74 -17.44 6.04
C ARG A 334 8.18 -18.65 6.88
N GLN A 335 9.36 -18.59 7.52
CA GLN A 335 9.87 -19.70 8.32
C GLN A 335 8.97 -19.98 9.53
N TRP A 336 8.38 -18.96 10.14
CA TRP A 336 7.36 -19.13 11.18
C TRP A 336 6.19 -20.00 10.68
N CYS A 337 5.69 -19.73 9.49
CA CYS A 337 4.61 -20.54 8.92
C CYS A 337 5.05 -21.96 8.57
N ILE A 338 6.32 -22.19 8.21
CA ILE A 338 6.88 -23.53 7.98
C ILE A 338 6.99 -24.31 9.30
N GLU A 339 7.58 -23.72 10.33
CA GLU A 339 7.71 -24.31 11.66
C GLU A 339 6.32 -24.56 12.29
N ASN A 340 5.39 -23.66 12.02
CA ASN A 340 3.99 -23.76 12.43
C ASN A 340 3.83 -24.20 13.90
N PRO A 341 4.37 -23.45 14.86
CA PRO A 341 4.42 -23.89 16.27
C PRO A 341 3.03 -24.09 16.88
N LYS A 342 2.01 -23.43 16.32
CA LYS A 342 0.61 -23.58 16.74
C LYS A 342 -0.16 -24.64 15.96
N LYS A 343 0.48 -25.31 14.99
CA LYS A 343 -0.06 -26.42 14.18
C LYS A 343 -1.33 -26.08 13.40
N TYR A 344 -1.42 -24.85 12.89
CA TYR A 344 -2.55 -24.42 12.08
C TYR A 344 -2.57 -25.18 10.74
N LYS A 345 -3.74 -25.65 10.36
CA LYS A 345 -3.97 -26.27 9.07
C LYS A 345 -3.71 -25.26 7.95
N GLY A 346 -3.03 -25.70 6.90
CA GLY A 346 -2.74 -24.91 5.70
C GLY A 346 -1.38 -24.19 5.75
N TYR A 347 -0.84 -23.88 6.92
CA TYR A 347 0.47 -23.25 7.03
C TYR A 347 1.59 -24.13 6.48
N GLY A 348 2.56 -23.52 5.80
CA GLY A 348 3.72 -24.23 5.26
C GLY A 348 4.51 -23.42 4.25
N ALA A 349 5.42 -24.09 3.55
CA ALA A 349 6.37 -23.48 2.62
C ALA A 349 5.72 -22.66 1.48
N ASN A 350 4.52 -23.03 1.06
CA ASN A 350 3.76 -22.39 -0.02
C ASN A 350 2.52 -21.62 0.47
N CYS A 351 2.24 -21.69 1.79
CA CYS A 351 1.11 -20.99 2.39
C CYS A 351 1.59 -20.23 3.63
N TRP A 352 1.94 -18.97 3.43
CA TRP A 352 2.53 -18.08 4.43
C TRP A 352 2.16 -16.62 4.16
N GLY A 353 2.34 -15.80 5.17
CA GLY A 353 2.14 -14.36 5.07
C GLY A 353 1.30 -13.83 6.22
N LEU A 354 1.98 -13.36 7.29
CA LEU A 354 1.36 -12.72 8.44
C LEU A 354 1.56 -11.20 8.32
N THR A 355 0.46 -10.50 8.18
CA THR A 355 0.42 -9.04 8.17
C THR A 355 -0.94 -8.55 8.65
N ALA A 356 -1.09 -7.23 8.84
CA ALA A 356 -2.38 -6.66 9.20
C ALA A 356 -3.44 -6.98 8.15
N GLY A 357 -4.65 -7.25 8.58
CA GLY A 357 -5.78 -7.58 7.72
C GLY A 357 -6.96 -8.18 8.48
N ASP A 358 -8.02 -8.51 7.76
CA ASP A 358 -9.20 -9.11 8.33
C ASP A 358 -8.96 -10.55 8.82
N SER A 359 -9.63 -10.88 9.90
CA SER A 359 -9.68 -12.22 10.45
C SER A 359 -11.13 -12.57 10.86
N TYR A 360 -11.32 -13.82 11.27
CA TYR A 360 -12.59 -14.23 11.86
C TYR A 360 -12.89 -13.58 13.23
N LYS A 361 -11.96 -12.75 13.72
CA LYS A 361 -12.09 -11.95 14.95
C LYS A 361 -12.20 -10.44 14.69
N GLY A 362 -12.25 -10.02 13.44
CA GLY A 362 -12.13 -8.63 13.02
C GLY A 362 -10.75 -8.32 12.43
N TYR A 363 -10.43 -7.04 12.27
CA TYR A 363 -9.12 -6.59 11.77
C TYR A 363 -8.05 -6.75 12.86
N VAL A 364 -6.92 -7.37 12.51
CA VAL A 364 -5.81 -7.65 13.44
C VAL A 364 -4.48 -7.44 12.72
N ALA A 365 -3.50 -6.90 13.43
CA ALA A 365 -2.13 -6.79 12.96
C ALA A 365 -1.36 -8.12 13.15
N HIS A 366 -1.70 -9.13 12.34
CA HIS A 366 -1.13 -10.47 12.46
C HIS A 366 0.40 -10.46 12.30
N CYS A 367 1.06 -11.14 13.24
CA CYS A 367 2.49 -11.37 13.23
C CYS A 367 2.79 -12.68 14.00
N PRO A 368 4.02 -13.18 14.05
CA PRO A 368 4.36 -14.38 14.80
C PRO A 368 3.89 -14.37 16.26
N GLU A 369 3.97 -13.25 16.94
CA GLU A 369 3.52 -13.12 18.34
C GLU A 369 1.99 -13.07 18.45
N GLU A 370 1.30 -12.52 17.45
CA GLU A 370 -0.16 -12.38 17.41
C GLU A 370 -0.77 -13.17 16.25
N ASP A 371 -0.44 -14.45 16.18
CA ASP A 371 -0.85 -15.37 15.13
C ASP A 371 -2.14 -16.13 15.52
N PHE A 372 -3.18 -15.96 14.70
CA PHE A 372 -4.49 -16.59 14.85
C PHE A 372 -4.80 -17.66 13.79
N GLY A 373 -3.80 -18.10 13.02
CA GLY A 373 -4.01 -19.08 11.95
C GLY A 373 -4.70 -18.48 10.73
N VAL A 374 -4.41 -17.22 10.43
CA VAL A 374 -4.92 -16.49 9.26
C VAL A 374 -3.74 -16.08 8.37
N ILE A 375 -3.87 -16.29 7.08
CA ILE A 375 -2.92 -15.85 6.06
C ILE A 375 -3.54 -14.68 5.29
N GLN A 376 -2.77 -13.61 5.13
CA GLN A 376 -3.08 -12.50 4.24
C GLN A 376 -2.29 -12.66 2.94
N PRO A 377 -2.94 -12.90 1.78
CA PRO A 377 -2.24 -13.08 0.51
C PRO A 377 -1.31 -11.91 0.17
N THR A 378 -1.68 -10.68 0.53
CA THR A 378 -0.87 -9.47 0.29
C THR A 378 0.54 -9.61 0.86
N ALA A 379 0.71 -10.21 2.03
CA ALA A 379 2.01 -10.37 2.68
C ALA A 379 3.04 -11.11 1.81
N ALA A 380 2.64 -12.26 1.25
CA ALA A 380 3.49 -13.05 0.37
C ALA A 380 3.65 -12.42 -1.02
N LEU A 381 2.58 -11.81 -1.55
CA LEU A 381 2.58 -11.25 -2.91
C LEU A 381 3.28 -9.89 -3.00
N SER A 382 3.25 -9.10 -1.95
CA SER A 382 4.00 -7.84 -1.89
C SER A 382 5.48 -8.06 -1.54
N ALA A 383 5.88 -9.29 -1.26
CA ALA A 383 7.27 -9.68 -1.01
C ALA A 383 8.05 -10.10 -2.27
N PHE A 384 7.47 -10.03 -3.47
CA PHE A 384 8.15 -10.40 -4.72
C PHE A 384 9.54 -9.77 -4.89
N PRO A 385 9.81 -8.50 -4.54
CA PRO A 385 11.15 -7.93 -4.65
C PRO A 385 12.19 -8.58 -3.72
N TYR A 386 11.76 -9.18 -2.63
CA TYR A 386 12.62 -9.75 -1.58
C TYR A 386 12.82 -11.25 -1.72
N THR A 387 11.75 -11.97 -2.09
CA THR A 387 11.74 -13.44 -2.14
C THR A 387 10.97 -13.96 -3.34
N PRO A 388 11.39 -13.65 -4.59
CA PRO A 388 10.58 -13.90 -5.79
C PRO A 388 10.18 -15.37 -5.97
N GLU A 389 11.07 -16.30 -5.67
CA GLU A 389 10.79 -17.73 -5.80
C GLU A 389 9.70 -18.19 -4.81
N TYR A 390 9.83 -17.79 -3.55
CA TYR A 390 8.88 -18.18 -2.49
C TYR A 390 7.53 -17.46 -2.66
N SER A 391 7.55 -16.20 -3.10
CA SER A 391 6.35 -15.43 -3.45
C SER A 391 5.62 -16.06 -4.64
N MET A 392 6.34 -16.56 -5.65
CA MET A 392 5.74 -17.27 -6.79
C MET A 392 5.15 -18.62 -6.38
N GLN A 393 5.80 -19.35 -5.50
CA GLN A 393 5.25 -20.62 -4.95
C GLN A 393 3.95 -20.36 -4.17
N ALA A 394 3.93 -19.32 -3.32
CA ALA A 394 2.73 -18.92 -2.60
C ALA A 394 1.62 -18.46 -3.56
N LEU A 395 1.96 -17.64 -4.55
CA LEU A 395 1.01 -17.18 -5.57
C LEU A 395 0.34 -18.35 -6.31
N LYS A 396 1.14 -19.35 -6.74
CA LYS A 396 0.60 -20.54 -7.42
C LYS A 396 -0.33 -21.33 -6.51
N HIS A 397 0.03 -21.52 -5.26
CA HIS A 397 -0.81 -22.19 -4.28
C HIS A 397 -2.12 -21.40 -4.06
N PHE A 398 -2.05 -20.12 -3.82
CA PHE A 398 -3.24 -19.28 -3.64
C PHE A 398 -4.14 -19.26 -4.87
N TYR A 399 -3.55 -19.18 -6.05
CA TYR A 399 -4.31 -19.06 -7.29
C TYR A 399 -4.89 -20.38 -7.78
N TYR A 400 -4.09 -21.47 -7.81
CA TYR A 400 -4.49 -22.74 -8.41
C TYR A 400 -5.18 -23.68 -7.43
N ASP A 401 -4.71 -23.72 -6.17
CA ASP A 401 -5.22 -24.67 -5.17
C ASP A 401 -6.37 -24.07 -4.35
N LEU A 402 -6.26 -22.80 -3.96
CA LEU A 402 -7.24 -22.10 -3.13
C LEU A 402 -8.12 -21.09 -3.91
N GLY A 403 -7.86 -20.87 -5.18
CA GLY A 403 -8.49 -19.79 -5.95
C GLY A 403 -10.01 -19.89 -6.02
N ASN A 404 -10.59 -21.08 -5.94
CA ASN A 404 -12.04 -21.25 -5.85
C ASN A 404 -12.68 -20.69 -4.57
N LYS A 405 -11.85 -20.35 -3.56
CA LYS A 405 -12.28 -19.81 -2.27
C LYS A 405 -11.85 -18.36 -2.05
N ILE A 406 -10.68 -17.98 -2.58
CA ILE A 406 -10.03 -16.69 -2.26
C ILE A 406 -9.80 -15.78 -3.47
N TRP A 407 -10.09 -16.22 -4.70
CA TRP A 407 -10.00 -15.38 -5.90
C TRP A 407 -11.35 -14.77 -6.26
N SER A 408 -11.36 -13.49 -6.52
CA SER A 408 -12.57 -12.69 -6.67
C SER A 408 -12.48 -11.68 -7.82
N ASP A 409 -13.48 -10.81 -7.93
CA ASP A 409 -13.53 -9.71 -8.91
C ASP A 409 -12.40 -8.68 -8.74
N TYR A 410 -11.79 -8.60 -7.57
CA TYR A 410 -10.70 -7.68 -7.24
C TYR A 410 -9.39 -8.39 -6.89
N GLY A 411 -9.19 -9.60 -7.35
CA GLY A 411 -8.03 -10.42 -7.02
C GLY A 411 -8.25 -11.26 -5.77
N PHE A 412 -7.20 -11.42 -4.97
CA PHE A 412 -7.31 -12.19 -3.74
C PHE A 412 -8.08 -11.42 -2.67
N VAL A 413 -8.90 -12.14 -1.91
CA VAL A 413 -9.55 -11.60 -0.71
C VAL A 413 -8.51 -11.28 0.36
N ASP A 414 -8.89 -10.47 1.33
CA ASP A 414 -8.00 -9.90 2.32
C ASP A 414 -7.29 -10.95 3.18
N GLY A 415 -8.02 -11.93 3.68
CA GLY A 415 -7.44 -13.00 4.50
C GLY A 415 -8.22 -14.31 4.45
N PHE A 416 -7.55 -15.39 4.89
CA PHE A 416 -8.21 -16.68 5.01
C PHE A 416 -7.59 -17.55 6.13
N SER A 417 -8.37 -18.49 6.65
CA SER A 417 -7.94 -19.51 7.60
C SER A 417 -8.50 -20.88 7.21
N GLU A 418 -7.64 -21.78 6.78
CA GLU A 418 -8.04 -23.16 6.52
C GLU A 418 -8.38 -23.92 7.82
N GLU A 419 -7.74 -23.56 8.94
CA GLU A 419 -8.03 -24.09 10.26
C GLU A 419 -9.49 -23.82 10.68
N LYS A 420 -9.98 -22.60 10.42
CA LYS A 420 -11.33 -22.17 10.78
C LYS A 420 -12.32 -22.31 9.63
N ASN A 421 -11.88 -22.82 8.47
CA ASN A 421 -12.66 -22.81 7.23
C ASN A 421 -13.31 -21.44 6.95
N TRP A 422 -12.54 -20.37 7.24
CA TRP A 422 -12.95 -18.98 7.09
C TRP A 422 -12.20 -18.33 5.93
N TYR A 423 -12.93 -17.60 5.09
CA TYR A 423 -12.40 -16.89 3.93
C TYR A 423 -13.06 -15.52 3.89
N ALA A 424 -12.26 -14.46 3.95
CA ALA A 424 -12.76 -13.09 3.88
C ALA A 424 -13.58 -12.87 2.60
N LYS A 425 -14.55 -11.96 2.70
CA LYS A 425 -15.33 -11.48 1.53
C LYS A 425 -15.03 -10.01 1.27
N THR A 426 -13.91 -9.55 1.78
CA THR A 426 -13.48 -8.15 1.77
C THR A 426 -12.14 -8.02 1.06
N HIS A 427 -11.91 -6.81 0.57
CA HIS A 427 -10.65 -6.32 0.05
C HIS A 427 -10.39 -4.97 0.69
N LEU A 428 -9.16 -4.73 1.12
CA LEU A 428 -8.74 -3.46 1.70
C LEU A 428 -7.81 -2.74 0.72
N ALA A 429 -7.97 -1.42 0.58
CA ALA A 429 -7.12 -0.64 -0.32
C ALA A 429 -5.64 -0.78 0.02
N ILE A 430 -5.31 -0.76 1.32
CA ILE A 430 -3.94 -0.88 1.82
C ILE A 430 -3.31 -2.26 1.58
N ASP A 431 -4.10 -3.30 1.32
CA ASP A 431 -3.62 -4.64 1.01
C ASP A 431 -3.59 -4.92 -0.49
N GLN A 432 -4.54 -4.37 -1.24
CA GLN A 432 -4.59 -4.52 -2.70
C GLN A 432 -3.50 -3.68 -3.40
N GLY A 433 -3.19 -2.50 -2.89
CA GLY A 433 -2.19 -1.61 -3.47
C GLY A 433 -0.79 -2.21 -3.53
N PRO A 434 -0.25 -2.72 -2.41
CA PRO A 434 1.07 -3.33 -2.39
C PRO A 434 1.22 -4.52 -3.34
N ILE A 435 0.18 -5.34 -3.55
CA ILE A 435 0.22 -6.43 -4.54
C ILE A 435 0.55 -5.88 -5.94
N VAL A 436 -0.18 -4.86 -6.39
CA VAL A 436 0.04 -4.27 -7.72
C VAL A 436 1.41 -3.61 -7.83
N VAL A 437 1.75 -2.80 -6.83
CA VAL A 437 2.94 -1.95 -6.84
C VAL A 437 4.23 -2.76 -6.69
N MET A 438 4.28 -3.69 -5.73
CA MET A 438 5.50 -4.46 -5.47
C MET A 438 5.77 -5.51 -6.54
N ILE A 439 4.74 -6.12 -7.13
CA ILE A 439 4.94 -6.97 -8.31
C ILE A 439 5.51 -6.12 -9.46
N GLU A 440 5.05 -4.88 -9.67
CA GLU A 440 5.61 -4.02 -10.71
C GLU A 440 7.05 -3.60 -10.40
N ASN A 441 7.34 -3.28 -9.14
CA ASN A 441 8.70 -2.97 -8.72
C ASN A 441 9.65 -4.16 -8.93
N TYR A 442 9.22 -5.38 -8.62
CA TYR A 442 9.97 -6.60 -8.95
C TYR A 442 10.20 -6.74 -10.46
N ARG A 443 9.17 -6.48 -11.28
CA ARG A 443 9.24 -6.67 -12.74
C ARG A 443 10.09 -5.61 -13.43
N THR A 444 10.04 -4.36 -12.99
CA THR A 444 10.59 -3.22 -13.76
C THR A 444 11.27 -2.14 -12.92
N GLY A 445 11.03 -2.09 -11.61
CA GLY A 445 11.44 -1.00 -10.73
C GLY A 445 10.73 0.34 -11.02
N LEU A 446 9.56 0.31 -11.65
CA LEU A 446 8.90 1.53 -12.16
C LEU A 446 8.67 2.58 -11.08
N LEU A 447 8.00 2.20 -9.97
CA LEU A 447 7.63 3.17 -8.95
C LEU A 447 8.86 3.68 -8.17
N TRP A 448 9.82 2.82 -7.92
CA TRP A 448 11.12 3.19 -7.36
C TRP A 448 11.85 4.23 -8.22
N LYS A 449 11.93 4.00 -9.54
CA LYS A 449 12.56 4.96 -10.47
C LYS A 449 11.85 6.30 -10.48
N LEU A 450 10.52 6.30 -10.36
CA LEU A 450 9.75 7.54 -10.34
C LEU A 450 9.96 8.31 -9.03
N PHE A 451 9.89 7.65 -7.89
CA PHE A 451 9.99 8.31 -6.58
C PHE A 451 11.42 8.73 -6.24
N MET A 452 12.39 7.82 -6.43
CA MET A 452 13.78 8.06 -6.05
C MET A 452 14.52 9.07 -6.93
N LYS A 453 14.01 9.40 -8.12
CA LYS A 453 14.61 10.47 -8.95
C LYS A 453 14.22 11.89 -8.51
N ILE A 454 13.24 12.05 -7.59
CA ILE A 454 12.75 13.35 -7.14
C ILE A 454 13.83 14.01 -6.28
N PRO A 455 14.29 15.24 -6.63
CA PRO A 455 15.36 15.91 -5.90
C PRO A 455 15.04 16.15 -4.42
N ASP A 456 13.79 16.51 -4.11
CA ASP A 456 13.35 16.72 -2.73
C ASP A 456 13.51 15.43 -1.90
N ILE A 457 13.11 14.27 -2.44
CA ILE A 457 13.24 12.97 -1.77
C ILE A 457 14.69 12.59 -1.57
N GLN A 458 15.56 12.80 -2.57
CA GLN A 458 17.00 12.57 -2.45
C GLN A 458 17.61 13.43 -1.34
N ASN A 459 17.22 14.71 -1.28
CA ASN A 459 17.66 15.63 -0.25
C ASN A 459 17.15 15.22 1.14
N GLY A 460 15.89 14.78 1.25
CA GLY A 460 15.31 14.28 2.48
C GLY A 460 16.08 13.06 3.02
N LEU A 461 16.27 12.06 2.16
CA LEU A 461 17.05 10.86 2.52
C LEU A 461 18.48 11.23 2.95
N LYS A 462 19.16 12.11 2.21
CA LYS A 462 20.52 12.57 2.57
C LYS A 462 20.56 13.29 3.92
N LYS A 463 19.58 14.16 4.21
CA LYS A 463 19.45 14.82 5.53
C LYS A 463 19.32 13.83 6.69
N LEU A 464 18.62 12.72 6.44
CA LEU A 464 18.42 11.67 7.45
C LEU A 464 19.57 10.65 7.52
N GLY A 465 20.67 10.86 6.78
CA GLY A 465 21.86 10.03 6.84
C GLY A 465 21.78 8.74 6.01
N PHE A 466 20.84 8.64 5.07
CA PHE A 466 20.77 7.51 4.17
C PHE A 466 21.80 7.65 3.04
N GLU A 467 22.36 6.51 2.65
CA GLU A 467 23.12 6.33 1.42
C GLU A 467 22.31 5.50 0.43
N SER A 468 22.36 5.86 -0.85
CA SER A 468 21.68 5.14 -1.92
C SER A 468 22.34 5.45 -3.27
N PRO A 469 22.33 4.53 -4.25
CA PRO A 469 22.75 4.82 -5.62
C PRO A 469 22.01 5.99 -6.29
N TRP A 470 20.82 6.34 -5.78
CA TRP A 470 20.01 7.46 -6.27
C TRP A 470 20.46 8.83 -5.73
N ILE A 471 21.19 8.85 -4.63
CA ILE A 471 21.63 10.10 -3.97
C ILE A 471 22.99 10.49 -4.53
N LYS A 472 23.04 11.63 -5.19
CA LYS A 472 24.32 12.17 -5.67
C LYS A 472 25.22 12.51 -4.48
N LYS A 473 26.47 12.08 -4.58
CA LYS A 473 27.53 12.38 -3.60
C LYS A 473 27.84 13.88 -3.52
#